data_f77ea3654f8430175aeee5a9f0a4e7e5
#
_entry.id   f77ea3654f8430175aeee5a9f0a4e7e5
#
_cell.length_a   1.000
_cell.length_b   1.000
_cell.length_c   1.000
_cell.angle_alpha   90.00
_cell.angle_beta   90.00
_cell.angle_gamma   90.00
#
_symmetry.space_group_name_H-M   'P 1'
#
loop_
_entity.id
_entity.type
_entity.pdbx_description
1 polymer ?
#
loop_
_entity_poly.entity_id
_entity_poly.type
_entity_poly.pdbx_seq_one_letter_code
_entity_poly.pdbx_strand_id
1 'polypeptide(L)'
;RLSRGRPVTAVLPELYTSVRGLWQYMAPVRYTEGQLAPHLIGYLDSENAHGVTGIEEALDSYLTAHEGQVKLTFDVDANGRVLEGVEPEVENTMRSTQAGVVLTIDSRVQYAAETVAAKHMQRGAVVILEPKTGRVRAMVSLPAYDPTDVAASLEQPHAPLLNRAIQNYNCGSVFKIVTAAAALE
;
A
#
# COMPACT_ATOMS: atom_id res chain seq x y z
N ARG A 1 -6.92 28.66 -11.72
CA ARG A 1 -7.93 28.86 -10.65
C ARG A 1 -8.45 27.49 -10.26
N LEU A 2 -8.10 27.02 -9.06
CA LEU A 2 -8.50 25.70 -8.57
C LEU A 2 -9.98 25.67 -8.18
N SER A 3 -10.53 26.76 -7.70
CA SER A 3 -11.97 26.86 -7.39
C SER A 3 -12.48 28.29 -7.49
N ARG A 4 -13.82 28.46 -7.53
CA ARG A 4 -14.50 29.76 -7.49
C ARG A 4 -14.96 30.09 -6.06
N GLY A 5 -14.02 30.07 -5.10
CA GLY A 5 -14.31 30.37 -3.69
C GLY A 5 -14.88 29.18 -2.89
N ARG A 6 -14.86 27.97 -3.43
CA ARG A 6 -15.20 26.73 -2.70
C ARG A 6 -13.93 25.97 -2.34
N PRO A 7 -13.87 25.31 -1.17
CA PRO A 7 -12.75 24.45 -0.83
C PRO A 7 -12.59 23.31 -1.85
N VAL A 8 -11.35 23.04 -2.25
CA VAL A 8 -10.98 21.91 -3.13
C VAL A 8 -9.73 21.29 -2.58
N THR A 9 -9.71 19.97 -2.50
CA THR A 9 -8.51 19.20 -2.12
C THR A 9 -7.80 18.73 -3.37
N ALA A 10 -6.48 18.90 -3.40
CA ALA A 10 -5.63 18.41 -4.50
C ALA A 10 -4.26 17.99 -3.96
N VAL A 11 -3.65 16.99 -4.59
CA VAL A 11 -2.25 16.64 -4.38
C VAL A 11 -1.40 17.61 -5.20
N LEU A 12 -0.44 18.25 -4.56
CA LEU A 12 0.46 19.20 -5.19
C LEU A 12 1.85 18.59 -5.36
N PRO A 13 2.49 18.73 -6.54
CA PRO A 13 3.81 18.15 -6.80
C PRO A 13 4.93 18.89 -6.07
N GLU A 14 4.69 20.14 -5.68
CA GLU A 14 5.68 21.02 -5.08
C GLU A 14 5.10 21.80 -3.91
N LEU A 15 5.97 22.29 -3.05
CA LEU A 15 5.62 23.19 -1.95
C LEU A 15 5.52 24.61 -2.50
N TYR A 16 4.33 25.18 -2.42
CA TYR A 16 4.07 26.57 -2.81
C TYR A 16 4.05 27.44 -1.56
N THR A 17 4.95 28.39 -1.48
CA THR A 17 4.97 29.36 -0.38
C THR A 17 4.23 30.63 -0.78
N SER A 18 3.49 31.21 0.17
CA SER A 18 2.87 32.55 0.03
C SER A 18 1.76 32.68 -1.03
N VAL A 19 1.02 31.62 -1.32
CA VAL A 19 -0.17 31.69 -2.16
C VAL A 19 -1.40 31.89 -1.26
N ARG A 20 -2.06 33.05 -1.40
CA ARG A 20 -3.27 33.36 -0.63
C ARG A 20 -4.40 32.37 -0.93
N GLY A 21 -5.00 31.80 0.10
CA GLY A 21 -6.08 30.83 -0.03
C GLY A 21 -5.61 29.42 -0.36
N LEU A 22 -4.31 29.13 -0.19
CA LEU A 22 -3.74 27.78 -0.31
C LEU A 22 -3.17 27.34 1.03
N TRP A 23 -3.73 26.31 1.61
CA TRP A 23 -3.23 25.64 2.82
C TRP A 23 -2.60 24.32 2.42
N GLN A 24 -1.36 24.09 2.82
CA GLN A 24 -0.59 22.90 2.46
C GLN A 24 -0.21 22.11 3.70
N TYR A 25 -0.42 20.82 3.64
CA TYR A 25 -0.04 19.89 4.69
C TYR A 25 0.71 18.71 4.08
N MET A 26 1.77 18.29 4.77
CA MET A 26 2.47 17.06 4.42
C MET A 26 1.61 15.88 4.83
N ALA A 27 1.30 15.01 3.89
CA ALA A 27 0.65 13.73 4.14
C ALA A 27 1.59 12.59 3.73
N PRO A 28 1.62 11.47 4.46
CA PRO A 28 2.38 10.31 4.05
C PRO A 28 1.80 9.75 2.75
N VAL A 29 2.68 9.36 1.85
CA VAL A 29 2.30 8.61 0.65
C VAL A 29 2.23 7.13 1.04
N ARG A 30 1.06 6.51 0.88
CA ARG A 30 0.85 5.12 1.28
C ARG A 30 1.51 4.14 0.31
N TYR A 31 1.41 4.39 -0.98
CA TYR A 31 2.01 3.58 -2.03
C TYR A 31 2.93 4.41 -2.91
N THR A 32 3.99 3.77 -3.40
CA THR A 32 4.92 4.40 -4.34
C THR A 32 5.09 3.49 -5.56
N GLU A 33 5.38 4.10 -6.70
CA GLU A 33 5.80 3.35 -7.87
C GLU A 33 7.04 2.51 -7.54
N GLY A 34 7.05 1.25 -7.96
CA GLY A 34 8.13 0.32 -7.64
C GLY A 34 8.19 -0.15 -6.18
N GLN A 35 7.06 -0.04 -5.44
CA GLN A 35 6.95 -0.56 -4.09
C GLN A 35 7.27 -2.04 -4.03
N LEU A 36 8.11 -2.42 -3.05
CA LEU A 36 8.46 -3.83 -2.80
C LEU A 36 7.30 -4.61 -2.19
N ALA A 37 7.24 -5.90 -2.51
CA ALA A 37 6.27 -6.87 -1.99
C ALA A 37 4.78 -6.43 -2.14
N PRO A 38 4.34 -5.93 -3.32
CA PRO A 38 2.98 -5.40 -3.46
C PRO A 38 1.90 -6.42 -3.10
N HIS A 39 2.08 -7.70 -3.44
CA HIS A 39 1.11 -8.75 -3.11
C HIS A 39 1.04 -9.09 -1.62
N LEU A 40 2.12 -8.90 -0.87
CA LEU A 40 2.12 -9.10 0.57
C LEU A 40 1.48 -7.92 1.29
N ILE A 41 1.84 -6.71 0.89
CA ILE A 41 1.28 -5.48 1.47
C ILE A 41 -0.19 -5.36 1.11
N GLY A 42 -0.54 -5.54 -0.15
CA GLY A 42 -1.90 -5.40 -0.64
C GLY A 42 -2.19 -3.98 -1.14
N TYR A 43 -3.47 -3.70 -1.32
CA TYR A 43 -3.98 -2.40 -1.75
C TYR A 43 -5.33 -2.10 -1.12
N LEU A 44 -5.71 -0.82 -1.16
CA LEU A 44 -7.01 -0.33 -0.71
C LEU A 44 -8.02 -0.33 -1.85
N ASP A 45 -9.29 -0.23 -1.50
CA ASP A 45 -10.38 -0.03 -2.44
C ASP A 45 -10.27 1.31 -3.21
N SER A 46 -11.19 1.54 -4.14
CA SER A 46 -11.21 2.75 -4.97
C SER A 46 -11.45 4.04 -4.17
N GLU A 47 -11.99 3.94 -2.98
CA GLU A 47 -12.22 5.06 -2.07
C GLU A 47 -11.03 5.28 -1.13
N ASN A 48 -10.02 4.41 -1.18
CA ASN A 48 -8.88 4.34 -0.27
C ASN A 48 -9.29 4.24 1.21
N ALA A 49 -10.40 3.57 1.47
CA ALA A 49 -10.98 3.45 2.79
C ALA A 49 -10.68 2.10 3.46
N HIS A 50 -10.67 1.01 2.68
CA HIS A 50 -10.53 -0.35 3.22
C HIS A 50 -9.53 -1.20 2.44
N GLY A 51 -8.82 -2.06 3.18
CA GLY A 51 -7.93 -3.05 2.59
C GLY A 51 -8.67 -4.13 1.82
N VAL A 52 -8.22 -4.43 0.60
CA VAL A 52 -8.82 -5.43 -0.29
C VAL A 52 -8.03 -6.73 -0.32
N THR A 53 -6.73 -6.65 -0.13
CA THR A 53 -5.83 -7.82 -0.13
C THR A 53 -4.67 -7.64 0.83
N GLY A 54 -3.95 -8.74 1.11
CA GLY A 54 -2.70 -8.73 1.83
C GLY A 54 -2.81 -8.25 3.28
N ILE A 55 -1.78 -7.53 3.73
CA ILE A 55 -1.72 -6.96 5.09
C ILE A 55 -2.75 -5.83 5.25
N GLU A 56 -3.02 -5.08 4.18
CA GLU A 56 -4.05 -4.04 4.20
C GLU A 56 -5.41 -4.62 4.56
N GLU A 57 -5.82 -5.74 3.96
CA GLU A 57 -7.05 -6.45 4.30
C GLU A 57 -6.98 -7.10 5.69
N ALA A 58 -5.90 -7.84 5.96
CA ALA A 58 -5.77 -8.61 7.18
C ALA A 58 -5.75 -7.74 8.45
N LEU A 59 -5.26 -6.51 8.36
CA LEU A 59 -5.16 -5.56 9.46
C LEU A 59 -6.00 -4.30 9.25
N ASP A 60 -7.00 -4.35 8.36
CA ASP A 60 -7.83 -3.20 8.00
C ASP A 60 -8.40 -2.47 9.21
N SER A 61 -9.07 -3.18 10.11
CA SER A 61 -9.65 -2.60 11.33
C SER A 61 -8.60 -1.92 12.23
N TYR A 62 -7.40 -2.50 12.31
CA TYR A 62 -6.32 -1.91 13.11
C TYR A 62 -5.76 -0.66 12.43
N LEU A 63 -5.48 -0.72 11.14
CA LEU A 63 -4.91 0.39 10.39
C LEU A 63 -5.89 1.58 10.33
N THR A 64 -7.17 1.31 10.06
CA THR A 64 -8.22 2.34 10.02
C THR A 64 -8.43 3.00 11.39
N ALA A 65 -8.43 2.21 12.48
CA ALA A 65 -8.58 2.76 13.84
C ALA A 65 -7.42 3.68 14.26
N HIS A 66 -6.27 3.56 13.60
CA HIS A 66 -5.06 4.34 13.89
C HIS A 66 -4.65 5.27 12.74
N GLU A 67 -5.55 5.54 11.82
CA GLU A 67 -5.30 6.47 10.73
C GLU A 67 -5.34 7.90 11.23
N GLY A 68 -4.26 8.65 10.96
CA GLY A 68 -4.22 10.07 11.22
C GLY A 68 -4.85 10.85 10.07
N GLN A 69 -5.51 11.94 10.40
CA GLN A 69 -6.14 12.82 9.41
C GLN A 69 -5.84 14.28 9.64
N VAL A 70 -5.94 15.07 8.59
CA VAL A 70 -5.97 16.53 8.66
C VAL A 70 -7.34 17.00 8.22
N LYS A 71 -8.11 17.57 9.14
CA LYS A 71 -9.42 18.14 8.88
C LYS A 71 -9.33 19.64 8.90
N LEU A 72 -9.83 20.28 7.86
CA LEU A 72 -9.90 21.72 7.70
C LEU A 72 -11.37 22.14 7.66
N THR A 73 -11.78 22.95 8.63
CA THR A 73 -13.13 23.51 8.69
C THR A 73 -13.07 24.98 8.30
N PHE A 74 -13.80 25.36 7.24
CA PHE A 74 -13.86 26.72 6.72
C PHE A 74 -15.19 27.36 7.05
N ASP A 75 -15.15 28.62 7.50
CA ASP A 75 -16.34 29.45 7.58
C ASP A 75 -16.74 29.90 6.17
N VAL A 76 -18.03 29.77 5.86
CA VAL A 76 -18.59 30.10 4.53
C VAL A 76 -19.77 31.06 4.64
N ASP A 77 -19.97 31.86 3.61
CA ASP A 77 -21.15 32.69 3.47
C ASP A 77 -22.42 31.88 3.09
N ALA A 78 -23.56 32.52 3.01
CA ALA A 78 -24.84 31.88 2.64
C ALA A 78 -24.83 31.22 1.25
N ASN A 79 -23.85 31.56 0.39
CA ASN A 79 -23.67 30.96 -0.93
C ASN A 79 -22.61 29.83 -0.95
N GLY A 80 -22.07 29.46 0.21
CA GLY A 80 -21.04 28.44 0.35
C GLY A 80 -19.64 28.90 -0.11
N ARG A 81 -19.35 30.21 -0.09
CA ARG A 81 -18.02 30.74 -0.39
C ARG A 81 -17.24 30.95 0.90
N VAL A 82 -15.98 30.54 0.91
CA VAL A 82 -15.08 30.75 2.06
C VAL A 82 -14.96 32.24 2.35
N LEU A 83 -15.10 32.60 3.63
CA LEU A 83 -14.95 33.98 4.10
C LEU A 83 -13.49 34.41 3.95
N GLU A 84 -13.28 35.57 3.34
CA GLU A 84 -11.95 36.15 3.18
C GLU A 84 -11.41 36.67 4.51
N GLY A 85 -10.14 36.35 4.80
CA GLY A 85 -9.44 36.82 6.01
C GLY A 85 -9.73 35.99 7.28
N VAL A 86 -10.54 34.93 7.18
CA VAL A 86 -10.73 33.96 8.24
C VAL A 86 -9.87 32.75 7.97
N GLU A 87 -9.00 32.39 8.93
CA GLU A 87 -8.19 31.18 8.86
C GLU A 87 -9.08 29.96 9.18
N PRO A 88 -8.89 28.83 8.47
CA PRO A 88 -9.64 27.60 8.77
C PRO A 88 -9.25 27.05 10.13
N GLU A 89 -10.21 26.43 10.80
CA GLU A 89 -9.93 25.57 11.95
C GLU A 89 -9.21 24.30 11.48
N VAL A 90 -8.08 24.00 12.09
CA VAL A 90 -7.22 22.86 11.70
C VAL A 90 -7.18 21.82 12.81
N GLU A 91 -7.75 20.67 12.55
CA GLU A 91 -7.63 19.49 13.39
C GLU A 91 -6.66 18.50 12.70
N ASN A 92 -5.48 18.29 13.30
CA ASN A 92 -4.44 17.43 12.73
C ASN A 92 -4.04 16.33 13.71
N THR A 93 -4.49 15.12 13.44
CA THR A 93 -4.19 13.92 14.24
C THR A 93 -3.06 13.06 13.65
N MET A 94 -2.50 13.43 12.50
CA MET A 94 -1.43 12.68 11.82
C MET A 94 -0.19 12.42 12.69
N ARG A 95 0.09 13.30 13.65
CA ARG A 95 1.26 13.19 14.53
C ARG A 95 0.98 12.41 15.82
N SER A 96 -0.27 12.27 16.21
CA SER A 96 -0.68 11.58 17.43
C SER A 96 -0.97 10.10 17.23
N THR A 97 -1.26 9.69 16.01
CA THR A 97 -1.49 8.31 15.62
C THR A 97 -0.21 7.72 15.04
N GLN A 98 0.60 7.10 15.90
CA GLN A 98 1.81 6.39 15.50
C GLN A 98 1.54 4.88 15.56
N ALA A 99 0.82 4.37 14.60
CA ALA A 99 0.62 2.95 14.44
C ALA A 99 1.27 2.47 13.13
N GLY A 100 1.84 1.28 13.17
CA GLY A 100 2.45 0.67 12.01
C GLY A 100 2.59 -0.82 12.20
N VAL A 101 2.84 -1.51 11.11
CA VAL A 101 3.07 -2.96 11.08
C VAL A 101 4.52 -3.23 10.74
N VAL A 102 5.21 -3.94 11.62
CA VAL A 102 6.60 -4.36 11.38
C VAL A 102 6.60 -5.76 10.78
N LEU A 103 7.11 -5.87 9.57
CA LEU A 103 7.22 -7.14 8.86
C LEU A 103 8.56 -7.84 9.12
N THR A 104 8.60 -9.14 8.90
CA THR A 104 9.84 -9.92 8.92
C THR A 104 10.61 -9.85 7.60
N ILE A 105 10.06 -9.20 6.60
CA ILE A 105 10.68 -8.98 5.29
C ILE A 105 11.97 -8.16 5.45
N ASP A 106 13.04 -8.62 4.82
CA ASP A 106 14.26 -7.81 4.64
C ASP A 106 14.18 -7.13 3.26
N SER A 107 14.18 -5.81 3.24
CA SER A 107 14.01 -5.05 2.00
C SER A 107 15.09 -5.33 0.95
N ARG A 108 16.32 -5.62 1.37
CA ARG A 108 17.43 -5.95 0.46
C ARG A 108 17.24 -7.33 -0.16
N VAL A 109 16.80 -8.30 0.65
CA VAL A 109 16.50 -9.67 0.19
C VAL A 109 15.29 -9.66 -0.73
N GLN A 110 14.24 -8.90 -0.39
CA GLN A 110 13.04 -8.73 -1.20
C GLN A 110 13.39 -8.11 -2.57
N TYR A 111 14.12 -6.99 -2.58
CA TYR A 111 14.56 -6.33 -3.81
C TYR A 111 15.38 -7.26 -4.71
N ALA A 112 16.35 -7.99 -4.14
CA ALA A 112 17.15 -8.94 -4.88
C ALA A 112 16.30 -10.08 -5.46
N ALA A 113 15.37 -10.62 -4.66
CA ALA A 113 14.47 -11.68 -5.09
C ALA A 113 13.55 -11.23 -6.23
N GLU A 114 12.94 -10.03 -6.14
CA GLU A 114 12.11 -9.46 -7.19
C GLU A 114 12.91 -9.22 -8.48
N THR A 115 14.11 -8.64 -8.35
CA THR A 115 14.98 -8.35 -9.50
C THR A 115 15.38 -9.64 -10.25
N VAL A 116 15.74 -10.68 -9.51
CA VAL A 116 16.14 -11.97 -10.11
C VAL A 116 14.92 -12.68 -10.68
N ALA A 117 13.81 -12.73 -9.94
CA ALA A 117 12.59 -13.39 -10.38
C ALA A 117 12.06 -12.76 -11.68
N ALA A 118 12.02 -11.43 -11.78
CA ALA A 118 11.57 -10.73 -12.97
C ALA A 118 12.40 -11.02 -14.23
N LYS A 119 13.70 -11.34 -14.06
CA LYS A 119 14.59 -11.72 -15.18
C LYS A 119 14.37 -13.14 -15.68
N HIS A 120 13.95 -14.06 -14.81
CA HIS A 120 13.96 -15.50 -15.09
C HIS A 120 12.56 -16.13 -15.12
N MET A 121 11.54 -15.43 -14.64
CA MET A 121 10.16 -15.93 -14.57
C MET A 121 9.17 -14.90 -15.11
N GLN A 122 8.26 -15.34 -15.97
CA GLN A 122 7.11 -14.53 -16.37
C GLN A 122 5.94 -14.67 -15.37
N ARG A 123 5.81 -15.87 -14.77
CA ARG A 123 4.74 -16.20 -13.84
C ARG A 123 5.21 -17.21 -12.81
N GLY A 124 4.98 -16.91 -11.55
CA GLY A 124 5.38 -17.79 -10.46
C GLY A 124 5.49 -17.05 -9.14
N ALA A 125 6.05 -17.71 -8.15
CA ALA A 125 6.33 -17.12 -6.85
C ALA A 125 7.69 -17.57 -6.30
N VAL A 126 8.31 -16.71 -5.48
CA VAL A 126 9.51 -17.03 -4.72
C VAL A 126 9.25 -16.67 -3.27
N VAL A 127 9.51 -17.60 -2.36
CA VAL A 127 9.44 -17.35 -0.92
C VAL A 127 10.79 -17.70 -0.30
N ILE A 128 11.37 -16.79 0.45
CA ILE A 128 12.64 -16.96 1.15
C ILE A 128 12.38 -16.97 2.64
N LEU A 129 12.73 -18.08 3.29
CA LEU A 129 12.54 -18.30 4.70
C LEU A 129 13.88 -18.37 5.43
N GLU A 130 13.88 -17.88 6.65
CA GLU A 130 14.98 -18.11 7.60
C GLU A 130 14.77 -19.45 8.33
N PRO A 131 15.59 -20.46 8.09
CA PRO A 131 15.30 -21.83 8.57
C PRO A 131 15.16 -21.96 10.08
N LYS A 132 15.94 -21.17 10.85
CA LYS A 132 15.97 -21.27 12.32
C LYS A 132 14.73 -20.66 12.99
N THR A 133 14.09 -19.68 12.37
CA THR A 133 13.01 -18.91 12.98
C THR A 133 11.68 -19.05 12.24
N GLY A 134 11.70 -19.58 11.01
CA GLY A 134 10.53 -19.63 10.12
C GLY A 134 10.13 -18.27 9.56
N ARG A 135 10.90 -17.19 9.82
CA ARG A 135 10.57 -15.84 9.35
C ARG A 135 10.65 -15.78 7.85
N VAL A 136 9.62 -15.19 7.23
CA VAL A 136 9.62 -14.87 5.79
C VAL A 136 10.49 -13.63 5.57
N ARG A 137 11.57 -13.78 4.80
CA ARG A 137 12.52 -12.73 4.48
C ARG A 137 12.24 -12.07 3.13
N ALA A 138 11.63 -12.82 2.22
CA ALA A 138 11.09 -12.27 0.98
C ALA A 138 9.89 -13.09 0.51
N MET A 139 8.94 -12.42 -0.14
CA MET A 139 7.79 -13.03 -0.81
C MET A 139 7.53 -12.29 -2.12
N VAL A 140 7.73 -12.97 -3.24
CA VAL A 140 7.56 -12.44 -4.59
C VAL A 140 6.45 -13.20 -5.28
N SER A 141 5.57 -12.49 -5.97
CA SER A 141 4.59 -13.07 -6.90
C SER A 141 4.70 -12.36 -8.24
N LEU A 142 4.66 -13.11 -9.33
CA LEU A 142 4.78 -12.57 -10.69
C LEU A 142 3.61 -13.05 -11.57
N PRO A 143 3.13 -12.19 -12.50
CA PRO A 143 3.54 -10.79 -12.68
C PRO A 143 3.19 -9.94 -11.47
N ALA A 144 4.00 -8.91 -11.23
CA ALA A 144 3.72 -7.91 -10.21
C ALA A 144 2.73 -6.87 -10.75
N TYR A 145 2.11 -6.12 -9.86
CA TYR A 145 1.24 -4.99 -10.19
C TYR A 145 1.75 -3.72 -9.51
N ASP A 146 1.32 -2.57 -10.02
CA ASP A 146 1.57 -1.28 -9.38
C ASP A 146 0.42 -0.95 -8.42
N PRO A 147 0.67 -0.84 -7.11
CA PRO A 147 -0.36 -0.50 -6.14
C PRO A 147 -0.86 0.94 -6.26
N THR A 148 -0.18 1.80 -7.02
CA THR A 148 -0.64 3.17 -7.32
C THR A 148 -1.66 3.21 -8.46
N ASP A 149 -1.73 2.16 -9.31
CA ASP A 149 -2.70 2.02 -10.39
C ASP A 149 -3.18 0.56 -10.52
N VAL A 150 -3.97 0.13 -9.55
CA VAL A 150 -4.54 -1.23 -9.51
C VAL A 150 -5.50 -1.46 -10.67
N ALA A 151 -6.23 -0.42 -11.11
CA ALA A 151 -7.19 -0.52 -12.19
C ALA A 151 -6.55 -0.96 -13.51
N ALA A 152 -5.38 -0.41 -13.85
CA ALA A 152 -4.61 -0.81 -15.03
C ALA A 152 -4.20 -2.29 -14.99
N SER A 153 -4.07 -2.87 -13.80
CA SER A 153 -3.67 -4.26 -13.62
C SER A 153 -4.82 -5.26 -13.80
N LEU A 154 -6.07 -4.82 -13.68
CA LEU A 154 -7.25 -5.69 -13.84
C LEU A 154 -7.39 -6.22 -15.27
N GLU A 155 -6.98 -5.43 -16.25
CA GLU A 155 -7.09 -5.79 -17.68
C GLU A 155 -5.86 -6.53 -18.21
N GLN A 156 -4.80 -6.65 -17.39
CA GLN A 156 -3.57 -7.31 -17.82
C GLN A 156 -3.68 -8.83 -17.81
N PRO A 157 -3.01 -9.52 -18.76
CA PRO A 157 -3.00 -10.97 -18.79
C PRO A 157 -2.30 -11.57 -17.58
N HIS A 158 -2.64 -12.82 -17.27
CA HIS A 158 -2.02 -13.61 -16.20
C HIS A 158 -2.36 -13.19 -14.78
N ALA A 159 -3.46 -12.46 -14.57
CA ALA A 159 -3.96 -12.07 -13.25
C ALA A 159 -2.83 -11.53 -12.32
N PRO A 160 -2.31 -10.33 -12.57
CA PRO A 160 -1.20 -9.77 -11.80
C PRO A 160 -1.56 -9.50 -10.34
N LEU A 161 -2.83 -9.31 -10.00
CA LEU A 161 -3.27 -9.10 -8.62
C LEU A 161 -3.26 -10.38 -7.76
N LEU A 162 -3.10 -11.55 -8.38
CA LEU A 162 -3.09 -12.83 -7.67
C LEU A 162 -1.78 -13.05 -6.92
N ASN A 163 -1.84 -13.19 -5.60
CA ASN A 163 -0.69 -13.61 -4.81
C ASN A 163 -0.43 -15.11 -4.97
N ARG A 164 0.48 -15.47 -5.86
CA ARG A 164 0.82 -16.86 -6.18
C ARG A 164 1.59 -17.57 -5.09
N ALA A 165 2.19 -16.86 -4.15
CA ALA A 165 2.95 -17.46 -3.06
C ALA A 165 2.06 -18.20 -2.05
N ILE A 166 0.75 -17.85 -1.99
CA ILE A 166 -0.21 -18.43 -1.04
C ILE A 166 -1.32 -19.22 -1.73
N GLN A 167 -1.20 -19.49 -3.04
CA GLN A 167 -2.16 -20.30 -3.77
C GLN A 167 -1.89 -21.79 -3.62
N ASN A 168 -2.95 -22.57 -3.75
CA ASN A 168 -2.85 -24.04 -3.78
C ASN A 168 -2.39 -24.51 -5.15
N TYR A 169 -1.36 -25.33 -5.18
CA TYR A 169 -0.82 -25.96 -6.38
C TYR A 169 -0.74 -27.48 -6.25
N ASN A 170 -0.93 -28.17 -7.35
CA ASN A 170 -0.63 -29.59 -7.44
C ASN A 170 0.89 -29.78 -7.63
N CYS A 171 1.60 -29.97 -6.53
CA CYS A 171 3.06 -30.01 -6.50
C CYS A 171 3.66 -31.29 -7.12
N GLY A 172 2.86 -32.34 -7.31
CA GLY A 172 3.34 -33.62 -7.84
C GLY A 172 4.51 -34.20 -7.01
N SER A 173 5.53 -34.69 -7.70
CA SER A 173 6.70 -35.35 -7.05
C SER A 173 7.56 -34.44 -6.19
N VAL A 174 7.46 -33.12 -6.32
CA VAL A 174 8.20 -32.17 -5.45
C VAL A 174 7.74 -32.32 -4.00
N PHE A 175 6.50 -32.71 -3.76
CA PHE A 175 5.96 -32.97 -2.42
C PHE A 175 6.65 -34.12 -1.68
N LYS A 176 7.38 -34.99 -2.39
CA LYS A 176 8.15 -36.09 -1.77
C LYS A 176 9.20 -35.62 -0.75
N ILE A 177 9.69 -34.37 -0.90
CA ILE A 177 10.62 -33.77 0.07
C ILE A 177 9.93 -33.63 1.43
N VAL A 178 8.67 -33.19 1.45
CA VAL A 178 7.87 -33.06 2.67
C VAL A 178 7.59 -34.44 3.27
N THR A 179 7.22 -35.42 2.43
CA THR A 179 6.97 -36.78 2.87
C THR A 179 8.23 -37.44 3.46
N ALA A 180 9.40 -37.22 2.87
CA ALA A 180 10.67 -37.72 3.38
C ALA A 180 11.04 -37.05 4.71
N ALA A 181 10.85 -35.74 4.85
CA ALA A 181 11.10 -35.05 6.12
C ALA A 181 10.21 -35.57 7.24
N ALA A 182 8.90 -35.75 6.97
CA ALA A 182 7.97 -36.31 7.95
C ALA A 182 8.24 -37.78 8.33
N ALA A 183 8.95 -38.54 7.48
CA ALA A 183 9.33 -39.92 7.78
C ALA A 183 10.62 -40.01 8.61
N LEU A 184 11.37 -38.91 8.71
CA LEU A 184 12.63 -38.85 9.50
C LEU A 184 12.42 -38.26 10.91
N GLU A 185 11.29 -37.66 11.19
CA GLU A 185 10.83 -37.21 12.51
C GLU A 185 10.10 -38.35 13.26
#